data_1c4a725272f7158e0b4c63f3f2b0da92
#
_entry.id   1c4a725272f7158e0b4c63f3f2b0da92
#
_cell.length_a   1.000
_cell.length_b   1.000
_cell.length_c   1.000
_cell.angle_alpha   90.00
_cell.angle_beta   90.00
_cell.angle_gamma   90.00
#
_symmetry.space_group_name_H-M   'P 1'
#
loop_
_entity.id
_entity.type
_entity.pdbx_description
1 polymer ?
#
loop_
_entity_poly.entity_id
_entity_poly.type
_entity_poly.pdbx_seq_one_letter_code
_entity_poly.pdbx_strand_id
1 'polypeptide(L)'
;MQGCQIPTSRKEVEVLGWNYIDVILFSGDAYVDHPSFGVAILARVLEDAGYRVAVIPQPNWRDDLRDFRKLGAPRLFFGVTAGAMDSMVNHYTAAKRLRSDDAYTPEGRPGARPDRAVTVYTKILKDLYPDVPVVIGGIEASLRRDSHYDYWSDSVRPSILDESGADYLVCGMGELPILYLADKFGRRYGRKVTLKVAGDLESLVHVSGKTITADPLSRDQMDWIYDLPYTKLPHPRYKGRRIPAYDMIKFSITTHRGCFGGCNFCAITAHQGKVIQSRSEESVLREVKRLTEHPEFKGVITDLGAPTANMYMMGGKNTELCAKCRRTSCLFPSVCGNLNHDHTPLLQLYEKVLSIPGVKHVALNTSRPDRVAVNAAYGSHRSPEQFWKDLGLQPKAAVKARQKYCGEEKPQR
;
A
#
# COMPACT_ATOMS: atom_id res chain seq x y z
N MET A 1 20.71 -10.97 -7.67
CA MET A 1 21.47 -9.91 -6.98
C MET A 1 20.61 -9.43 -5.84
N GLN A 2 21.03 -9.60 -4.59
CA GLN A 2 20.35 -8.95 -3.47
C GLN A 2 20.49 -7.43 -3.66
N GLY A 3 19.39 -6.72 -3.73
CA GLY A 3 19.38 -5.26 -3.84
C GLY A 3 20.15 -4.62 -2.69
N CYS A 4 20.88 -3.54 -2.96
CA CYS A 4 21.49 -2.74 -1.92
C CYS A 4 20.37 -2.20 -1.01
N GLN A 5 20.60 -2.14 0.31
CA GLN A 5 19.63 -1.60 1.25
C GLN A 5 19.50 -0.08 1.06
N ILE A 6 18.29 0.43 1.09
CA ILE A 6 18.04 1.89 1.13
C ILE A 6 18.54 2.42 2.49
N PRO A 7 19.42 3.45 2.50
CA PRO A 7 20.03 3.92 3.74
C PRO A 7 19.02 4.59 4.69
N THR A 8 19.22 4.38 6.00
CA THR A 8 18.41 4.95 7.09
C THR A 8 19.25 5.76 8.08
N SER A 9 20.58 5.81 7.86
CA SER A 9 21.53 6.48 8.74
C SER A 9 22.62 7.19 7.97
N ARG A 10 23.27 8.17 8.61
CA ARG A 10 24.39 8.92 8.04
C ARG A 10 25.54 7.98 7.64
N LYS A 11 25.87 7.01 8.51
CA LYS A 11 26.91 6.04 8.23
C LYS A 11 26.66 5.22 6.97
N GLU A 12 25.41 4.80 6.72
CA GLU A 12 25.05 4.05 5.51
C GLU A 12 25.17 4.93 4.26
N VAL A 13 24.79 6.21 4.34
CA VAL A 13 24.97 7.21 3.26
C VAL A 13 26.45 7.39 2.93
N GLU A 14 27.32 7.46 3.95
CA GLU A 14 28.77 7.59 3.78
C GLU A 14 29.40 6.35 3.16
N VAL A 15 28.96 5.14 3.57
CA VAL A 15 29.41 3.86 2.95
C VAL A 15 29.04 3.80 1.46
N LEU A 16 27.91 4.39 1.05
CA LEU A 16 27.50 4.51 -0.35
C LEU A 16 28.27 5.59 -1.12
N GLY A 17 29.17 6.34 -0.45
CA GLY A 17 29.93 7.43 -1.06
C GLY A 17 29.08 8.64 -1.49
N TRP A 18 27.90 8.81 -0.88
CA TRP A 18 27.01 9.89 -1.26
C TRP A 18 27.36 11.19 -0.54
N ASN A 19 27.60 12.25 -1.30
CA ASN A 19 27.82 13.60 -0.81
C ASN A 19 26.52 14.43 -0.70
N TYR A 20 25.40 13.90 -1.18
CA TYR A 20 24.04 14.47 -1.05
C TYR A 20 22.99 13.37 -1.15
N ILE A 21 21.79 13.71 -0.73
CA ILE A 21 20.58 12.89 -0.86
C ILE A 21 19.57 13.71 -1.66
N ASP A 22 18.89 13.09 -2.64
CA ASP A 22 17.86 13.78 -3.43
C ASP A 22 16.54 13.86 -2.68
N VAL A 23 16.10 12.73 -2.09
CA VAL A 23 14.82 12.63 -1.38
C VAL A 23 15.01 11.90 -0.06
N ILE A 24 14.42 12.43 1.00
CA ILE A 24 14.35 11.75 2.30
C ILE A 24 12.89 11.46 2.63
N LEU A 25 12.56 10.17 2.83
CA LEU A 25 11.21 9.72 3.16
C LEU A 25 11.08 9.45 4.66
N PHE A 26 10.12 10.12 5.30
CA PHE A 26 9.75 9.90 6.70
C PHE A 26 8.54 8.98 6.79
N SER A 27 8.61 7.95 7.62
CA SER A 27 7.54 6.99 7.82
C SER A 27 7.21 6.76 9.29
N GLY A 28 5.93 6.64 9.61
CA GLY A 28 5.47 6.18 10.92
C GLY A 28 5.71 4.68 11.18
N ASP A 29 5.98 3.89 10.13
CA ASP A 29 6.27 2.47 10.24
C ASP A 29 7.76 2.19 10.35
N ALA A 30 8.13 1.04 10.93
CA ALA A 30 9.44 0.45 10.76
C ALA A 30 9.72 0.18 9.28
N TYR A 31 10.97 0.34 8.84
CA TYR A 31 11.31 0.14 7.44
C TYR A 31 11.51 -1.34 7.11
N VAL A 32 10.62 -1.85 6.31
CA VAL A 32 10.69 -3.17 5.68
C VAL A 32 10.72 -2.96 4.17
N ASP A 33 11.75 -3.46 3.51
CA ASP A 33 11.93 -3.31 2.07
C ASP A 33 11.11 -4.38 1.32
N HIS A 34 9.80 -4.23 1.36
CA HIS A 34 8.84 -5.16 0.79
C HIS A 34 7.72 -4.41 0.04
N PRO A 35 7.21 -4.89 -1.10
CA PRO A 35 6.19 -4.22 -1.91
C PRO A 35 4.80 -4.10 -1.24
N SER A 36 4.63 -4.61 -0.04
CA SER A 36 3.45 -4.34 0.81
C SER A 36 3.58 -3.07 1.65
N PHE A 37 4.75 -2.41 1.65
CA PHE A 37 4.99 -1.16 2.37
C PHE A 37 5.16 0.00 1.40
N GLY A 38 4.27 0.99 1.47
CA GLY A 38 4.27 2.12 0.54
C GLY A 38 5.59 2.88 0.49
N VAL A 39 6.24 3.10 1.64
CA VAL A 39 7.54 3.80 1.68
C VAL A 39 8.65 3.02 0.95
N ALA A 40 8.62 1.69 1.00
CA ALA A 40 9.58 0.85 0.27
C ALA A 40 9.35 0.95 -1.24
N ILE A 41 8.09 0.93 -1.67
CA ILE A 41 7.73 1.11 -3.08
C ILE A 41 8.26 2.46 -3.58
N LEU A 42 7.93 3.55 -2.89
CA LEU A 42 8.34 4.89 -3.31
C LEU A 42 9.86 5.05 -3.32
N ALA A 43 10.56 4.47 -2.33
CA ALA A 43 12.02 4.49 -2.29
C ALA A 43 12.62 3.74 -3.48
N ARG A 44 12.11 2.56 -3.82
CA ARG A 44 12.60 1.76 -4.94
C ARG A 44 12.26 2.37 -6.30
N VAL A 45 11.08 2.96 -6.45
CA VAL A 45 10.69 3.69 -7.67
C VAL A 45 11.60 4.89 -7.92
N LEU A 46 11.92 5.67 -6.89
CA LEU A 46 12.86 6.80 -7.00
C LEU A 46 14.30 6.32 -7.26
N GLU A 47 14.74 5.24 -6.60
CA GLU A 47 16.06 4.64 -6.83
C GLU A 47 16.20 4.14 -8.27
N ASP A 48 15.19 3.46 -8.80
CA ASP A 48 15.15 2.97 -10.18
C ASP A 48 15.21 4.12 -11.20
N ALA A 49 14.65 5.28 -10.87
CA ALA A 49 14.78 6.52 -11.64
C ALA A 49 16.14 7.24 -11.42
N GLY A 50 17.05 6.64 -10.65
CA GLY A 50 18.42 7.13 -10.44
C GLY A 50 18.54 8.21 -9.36
N TYR A 51 17.55 8.42 -8.49
CA TYR A 51 17.64 9.34 -7.36
C TYR A 51 18.29 8.67 -6.15
N ARG A 52 19.05 9.46 -5.37
CA ARG A 52 19.61 9.06 -4.08
C ARG A 52 18.56 9.25 -3.01
N VAL A 53 18.04 8.14 -2.50
CA VAL A 53 16.91 8.11 -1.56
C VAL A 53 17.34 7.57 -0.22
N ALA A 54 16.92 8.22 0.86
CA ALA A 54 17.07 7.70 2.21
C ALA A 54 15.71 7.62 2.91
N VAL A 55 15.57 6.72 3.87
CA VAL A 55 14.35 6.56 4.67
C VAL A 55 14.65 6.82 6.13
N ILE A 56 13.83 7.62 6.78
CA ILE A 56 13.82 7.80 8.24
C ILE A 56 12.55 7.15 8.80
N PRO A 57 12.64 5.91 9.25
CA PRO A 57 11.52 5.21 9.83
C PRO A 57 11.37 5.56 11.30
N GLN A 58 10.13 5.82 11.74
CA GLN A 58 9.75 6.06 13.13
C GLN A 58 10.67 7.06 13.84
N PRO A 59 10.82 8.31 13.32
CA PRO A 59 11.67 9.32 13.95
C PRO A 59 11.16 9.64 15.35
N ASN A 60 12.07 9.81 16.32
CA ASN A 60 11.70 10.29 17.64
C ASN A 60 11.30 11.77 17.55
N TRP A 61 10.05 12.03 17.83
CA TRP A 61 9.42 13.36 17.71
C TRP A 61 9.25 14.07 19.05
N ARG A 62 9.70 13.43 20.15
CA ARG A 62 9.51 13.91 21.55
C ARG A 62 10.78 14.49 22.18
N ASP A 63 11.94 14.28 21.58
CA ASP A 63 13.24 14.68 22.12
C ASP A 63 13.85 15.89 21.40
N ASP A 64 15.17 15.90 21.31
CA ASP A 64 15.96 16.92 20.64
C ASP A 64 15.87 16.92 19.09
N LEU A 65 14.98 16.14 18.52
CA LEU A 65 14.71 16.01 17.07
C LEU A 65 15.95 15.58 16.25
N ARG A 66 16.91 14.87 16.87
CA ARG A 66 18.11 14.40 16.19
C ARG A 66 17.80 13.51 15.00
N ASP A 67 16.71 12.73 15.04
CA ASP A 67 16.29 11.87 13.94
C ASP A 67 15.88 12.69 12.71
N PHE A 68 15.30 13.86 12.91
CA PHE A 68 14.93 14.77 11.81
C PHE A 68 16.14 15.51 11.24
N ARG A 69 17.25 15.63 11.99
CA ARG A 69 18.48 16.35 11.59
C ARG A 69 19.59 15.46 11.07
N LYS A 70 19.60 14.17 11.42
CA LYS A 70 20.74 13.26 11.21
C LYS A 70 21.20 13.10 9.75
N LEU A 71 20.32 13.28 8.78
CA LEU A 71 20.66 13.20 7.34
C LEU A 71 20.79 14.57 6.68
N GLY A 72 20.43 15.67 7.37
CA GLY A 72 20.41 17.02 6.81
C GLY A 72 19.24 17.23 5.83
N ALA A 73 19.35 18.30 5.02
CA ALA A 73 18.37 18.65 4.01
C ALA A 73 18.58 17.85 2.72
N PRO A 74 17.52 17.29 2.09
CA PRO A 74 17.62 16.71 0.76
C PRO A 74 17.71 17.81 -0.31
N ARG A 75 18.20 17.45 -1.49
CA ARG A 75 18.26 18.39 -2.63
C ARG A 75 16.88 18.74 -3.18
N LEU A 76 15.94 17.81 -3.15
CA LEU A 76 14.65 17.98 -3.83
C LEU A 76 13.52 18.24 -2.84
N PHE A 77 13.21 17.28 -1.98
CA PHE A 77 12.11 17.39 -1.02
C PHE A 77 12.16 16.32 0.09
N PHE A 78 11.42 16.58 1.14
CA PHE A 78 11.04 15.56 2.12
C PHE A 78 9.70 14.92 1.73
N GLY A 79 9.60 13.59 1.76
CA GLY A 79 8.33 12.87 1.67
C GLY A 79 7.88 12.37 3.04
N VAL A 80 6.62 12.56 3.39
CA VAL A 80 6.09 12.21 4.72
C VAL A 80 4.84 11.33 4.61
N THR A 81 4.84 10.22 5.33
CA THR A 81 3.69 9.31 5.43
C THR A 81 3.54 8.78 6.86
N ALA A 82 2.31 8.49 7.26
CA ALA A 82 2.04 7.79 8.51
C ALA A 82 2.44 6.31 8.47
N GLY A 83 2.67 5.75 7.27
CA GLY A 83 2.90 4.33 7.04
C GLY A 83 1.70 3.65 6.39
N ALA A 84 1.57 2.33 6.61
CA ALA A 84 0.54 1.50 6.02
C ALA A 84 -0.87 1.77 6.57
N MET A 85 -0.97 2.36 7.76
CA MET A 85 -2.23 2.69 8.41
C MET A 85 -2.31 4.17 8.78
N ASP A 86 -3.53 4.68 8.89
CA ASP A 86 -3.81 5.95 9.57
C ASP A 86 -3.40 5.88 11.04
N SER A 87 -2.72 6.91 11.55
CA SER A 87 -2.15 6.91 12.90
C SER A 87 -3.23 6.77 13.99
N MET A 88 -4.38 7.43 13.83
CA MET A 88 -5.47 7.35 14.81
C MET A 88 -6.11 5.96 14.82
N VAL A 89 -6.30 5.35 13.64
CA VAL A 89 -6.81 3.98 13.52
C VAL A 89 -5.80 2.96 14.06
N ASN A 90 -4.51 3.22 13.90
CA ASN A 90 -3.46 2.37 14.45
C ASN A 90 -3.39 2.43 15.98
N HIS A 91 -3.57 3.63 16.57
CA HIS A 91 -3.45 3.82 18.01
C HIS A 91 -4.72 3.47 18.78
N TYR A 92 -5.89 3.68 18.19
CA TYR A 92 -7.15 3.63 18.94
C TYR A 92 -8.16 2.67 18.31
N THR A 93 -9.00 2.12 19.18
CA THR A 93 -10.21 1.41 18.78
C THR A 93 -11.32 2.40 18.41
N ALA A 94 -12.40 1.92 17.79
CA ALA A 94 -13.59 2.74 17.50
C ALA A 94 -14.23 3.32 18.78
N ALA A 95 -14.04 2.69 19.95
CA ALA A 95 -14.47 3.18 21.25
C ALA A 95 -13.44 4.13 21.94
N LYS A 96 -12.53 4.70 21.16
CA LYS A 96 -11.48 5.64 21.64
C LYS A 96 -10.53 5.04 22.69
N ARG A 97 -10.42 3.71 22.79
CA ARG A 97 -9.46 3.03 23.69
C ARG A 97 -8.12 2.87 23.01
N LEU A 98 -7.05 3.19 23.73
CA LEU A 98 -5.68 2.97 23.26
C LEU A 98 -5.45 1.47 23.03
N ARG A 99 -4.83 1.12 21.89
CA ARG A 99 -4.39 -0.25 21.59
C ARG A 99 -3.09 -0.55 22.34
N SER A 100 -2.94 -1.80 22.75
CA SER A 100 -1.76 -2.28 23.50
C SER A 100 -0.57 -2.59 22.60
N ASP A 101 -0.77 -2.68 21.29
CA ASP A 101 0.23 -3.10 20.32
C ASP A 101 0.15 -2.30 19.01
N ASP A 102 1.29 -2.21 18.34
CA ASP A 102 1.44 -1.67 16.98
C ASP A 102 2.21 -2.67 16.12
N ALA A 103 1.52 -3.37 15.22
CA ALA A 103 2.12 -4.38 14.37
C ALA A 103 3.24 -3.86 13.46
N TYR A 104 3.29 -2.57 13.18
CA TYR A 104 4.27 -1.92 12.30
C TYR A 104 5.51 -1.41 13.04
N THR A 105 5.61 -1.71 14.33
CA THR A 105 6.72 -1.30 15.20
C THR A 105 7.53 -2.53 15.65
N PRO A 106 8.85 -2.41 15.83
CA PRO A 106 9.66 -3.51 16.38
C PRO A 106 9.12 -3.95 17.74
N GLU A 107 8.99 -5.27 17.92
CA GLU A 107 8.41 -5.93 19.11
C GLU A 107 6.93 -5.58 19.36
N GLY A 108 6.23 -5.03 18.34
CA GLY A 108 4.84 -4.61 18.48
C GLY A 108 4.62 -3.45 19.47
N ARG A 109 5.64 -2.68 19.82
CA ARG A 109 5.57 -1.64 20.86
C ARG A 109 4.72 -0.46 20.40
N PRO A 110 3.66 -0.08 21.13
CA PRO A 110 2.82 1.07 20.77
C PRO A 110 3.55 2.41 21.00
N GLY A 111 3.04 3.47 20.37
CA GLY A 111 3.48 4.85 20.63
C GLY A 111 4.79 5.26 19.98
N ALA A 112 5.31 4.53 18.99
CA ALA A 112 6.48 4.94 18.24
C ALA A 112 6.21 6.09 17.27
N ARG A 113 4.98 6.22 16.78
CA ARG A 113 4.52 7.37 15.98
C ARG A 113 3.62 8.29 16.81
N PRO A 114 3.49 9.59 16.46
CA PRO A 114 2.50 10.47 17.09
C PRO A 114 1.09 10.21 16.57
N ASP A 115 0.09 10.68 17.27
CA ASP A 115 -1.23 10.91 16.70
C ASP A 115 -1.11 11.89 15.52
N ARG A 116 -1.78 11.57 14.39
CA ARG A 116 -1.67 12.34 13.14
C ARG A 116 -0.20 12.56 12.71
N ALA A 117 0.51 11.46 12.54
CA ALA A 117 1.95 11.44 12.27
C ALA A 117 2.36 12.32 11.08
N VAL A 118 1.55 12.34 10.01
CA VAL A 118 1.83 13.20 8.84
C VAL A 118 1.87 14.67 9.23
N THR A 119 0.89 15.15 10.00
CA THR A 119 0.83 16.55 10.45
C THR A 119 2.00 16.91 11.38
N VAL A 120 2.30 16.04 12.35
CA VAL A 120 3.37 16.31 13.33
C VAL A 120 4.74 16.32 12.65
N TYR A 121 5.05 15.31 11.85
CA TYR A 121 6.35 15.24 11.16
C TYR A 121 6.53 16.40 10.19
N THR A 122 5.47 16.77 9.46
CA THR A 122 5.54 17.90 8.52
C THR A 122 5.84 19.21 9.23
N LYS A 123 5.16 19.53 10.34
CA LYS A 123 5.41 20.75 11.12
C LYS A 123 6.86 20.81 11.60
N ILE A 124 7.38 19.71 12.16
CA ILE A 124 8.78 19.63 12.59
C ILE A 124 9.73 19.89 11.42
N LEU A 125 9.47 19.32 10.25
CA LEU A 125 10.32 19.52 9.09
C LEU A 125 10.25 20.94 8.54
N LYS A 126 9.08 21.58 8.54
CA LYS A 126 8.89 22.96 8.12
C LYS A 126 9.58 23.94 9.08
N ASP A 127 9.59 23.65 10.37
CA ASP A 127 10.30 24.44 11.38
C ASP A 127 11.83 24.32 11.25
N LEU A 128 12.32 23.10 10.97
CA LEU A 128 13.77 22.83 10.84
C LEU A 128 14.35 23.23 9.49
N TYR A 129 13.56 23.13 8.42
CA TYR A 129 13.98 23.30 7.04
C TYR A 129 12.93 24.08 6.23
N PRO A 130 12.70 25.38 6.53
CA PRO A 130 11.61 26.17 5.94
C PRO A 130 11.66 26.25 4.41
N ASP A 131 12.87 26.22 3.83
CA ASP A 131 13.10 26.36 2.39
C ASP A 131 13.03 25.04 1.61
N VAL A 132 12.93 23.89 2.31
CA VAL A 132 12.87 22.59 1.66
C VAL A 132 11.41 22.18 1.49
N PRO A 133 10.97 21.82 0.26
CA PRO A 133 9.61 21.36 0.04
C PRO A 133 9.29 20.10 0.85
N VAL A 134 8.09 20.05 1.43
CA VAL A 134 7.54 18.87 2.11
C VAL A 134 6.34 18.34 1.34
N VAL A 135 6.43 17.09 0.92
CA VAL A 135 5.40 16.34 0.20
C VAL A 135 4.77 15.33 1.14
N ILE A 136 3.47 15.43 1.35
CA ILE A 136 2.73 14.48 2.18
C ILE A 136 1.94 13.50 1.33
N GLY A 137 1.75 12.26 1.82
CA GLY A 137 1.00 11.24 1.10
C GLY A 137 0.68 10.01 1.95
N GLY A 138 0.21 8.97 1.30
CA GLY A 138 -0.24 7.74 1.94
C GLY A 138 -1.69 7.82 2.42
N ILE A 139 -2.12 6.78 3.15
CA ILE A 139 -3.54 6.61 3.52
C ILE A 139 -4.04 7.73 4.43
N GLU A 140 -3.27 8.15 5.45
CA GLU A 140 -3.64 9.21 6.37
C GLU A 140 -3.89 10.54 5.65
N ALA A 141 -2.99 10.90 4.73
CA ALA A 141 -3.12 12.11 3.93
C ALA A 141 -4.30 12.03 2.94
N SER A 142 -4.47 10.89 2.26
CA SER A 142 -5.56 10.69 1.30
C SER A 142 -6.95 10.76 1.94
N LEU A 143 -7.10 10.26 3.17
CA LEU A 143 -8.37 10.30 3.89
C LEU A 143 -8.73 11.70 4.40
N ARG A 144 -7.72 12.55 4.61
CA ARG A 144 -7.88 13.93 5.15
C ARG A 144 -7.57 15.01 4.09
N ARG A 145 -7.65 14.66 2.80
CA ARG A 145 -7.36 15.60 1.70
C ARG A 145 -8.26 16.84 1.68
N ASP A 146 -9.49 16.68 2.14
CA ASP A 146 -10.50 17.73 2.21
C ASP A 146 -10.83 18.06 3.67
N SER A 147 -11.56 19.14 3.91
CA SER A 147 -12.18 19.39 5.21
C SER A 147 -13.06 18.22 5.59
N HIS A 148 -12.92 17.72 6.80
CA HIS A 148 -13.55 16.47 7.23
C HIS A 148 -14.03 16.54 8.66
N TYR A 149 -15.08 15.76 8.97
CA TYR A 149 -15.50 15.55 10.36
C TYR A 149 -14.49 14.61 11.06
N ASP A 150 -13.88 15.10 12.12
CA ASP A 150 -12.98 14.32 12.96
C ASP A 150 -13.75 13.76 14.17
N TYR A 151 -14.02 12.48 14.12
CA TYR A 151 -14.71 11.72 15.18
C TYR A 151 -14.03 11.85 16.54
N TRP A 152 -12.70 12.05 16.56
CA TRP A 152 -11.93 12.13 17.79
C TRP A 152 -12.22 13.42 18.56
N SER A 153 -12.16 14.54 17.87
CA SER A 153 -12.39 15.88 18.45
C SER A 153 -13.85 16.35 18.35
N ASP A 154 -14.74 15.55 17.75
CA ASP A 154 -16.15 15.89 17.49
C ASP A 154 -16.30 17.26 16.78
N SER A 155 -15.49 17.48 15.77
CA SER A 155 -15.44 18.77 15.07
C SER A 155 -15.06 18.62 13.61
N VAL A 156 -15.40 19.62 12.79
CA VAL A 156 -14.90 19.73 11.42
C VAL A 156 -13.49 20.29 11.45
N ARG A 157 -12.55 19.55 10.84
CA ARG A 157 -11.14 19.97 10.70
C ARG A 157 -10.85 20.40 9.25
N PRO A 158 -9.88 21.30 9.05
CA PRO A 158 -9.41 21.66 7.71
C PRO A 158 -8.75 20.47 7.02
N SER A 159 -8.42 20.65 5.73
CA SER A 159 -7.62 19.65 5.00
C SER A 159 -6.28 19.42 5.69
N ILE A 160 -5.70 18.22 5.53
CA ILE A 160 -4.39 17.90 6.08
C ILE A 160 -3.29 18.77 5.47
N LEU A 161 -3.48 19.23 4.24
CA LEU A 161 -2.57 20.13 3.56
C LEU A 161 -2.49 21.48 4.30
N ASP A 162 -3.64 22.06 4.64
CA ASP A 162 -3.72 23.32 5.37
C ASP A 162 -3.27 23.14 6.82
N GLU A 163 -3.68 22.06 7.47
CA GLU A 163 -3.35 21.79 8.89
C GLU A 163 -1.86 21.55 9.10
N SER A 164 -1.20 20.85 8.18
CA SER A 164 0.21 20.48 8.29
C SER A 164 1.17 21.55 7.78
N GLY A 165 0.72 22.43 6.88
CA GLY A 165 1.56 23.41 6.19
C GLY A 165 2.47 22.79 5.12
N ALA A 166 2.14 21.60 4.62
CA ALA A 166 2.89 20.93 3.55
C ALA A 166 2.80 21.71 2.23
N ASP A 167 3.80 21.51 1.37
CA ASP A 167 3.85 22.18 0.07
C ASP A 167 3.05 21.41 -1.00
N TYR A 168 3.02 20.07 -0.91
CA TYR A 168 2.27 19.22 -1.83
C TYR A 168 1.61 18.06 -1.11
N LEU A 169 0.41 17.69 -1.59
CA LEU A 169 -0.33 16.49 -1.18
C LEU A 169 -0.41 15.52 -2.34
N VAL A 170 0.15 14.33 -2.17
CA VAL A 170 -0.07 13.20 -3.07
C VAL A 170 -1.28 12.40 -2.55
N CYS A 171 -2.38 12.47 -3.28
CA CYS A 171 -3.61 11.75 -2.93
C CYS A 171 -3.72 10.46 -3.74
N GLY A 172 -3.94 9.35 -3.06
CA GLY A 172 -4.00 8.02 -3.68
C GLY A 172 -2.63 7.34 -3.79
N MET A 173 -2.46 6.55 -4.85
CA MET A 173 -1.21 5.83 -5.11
C MET A 173 -0.12 6.79 -5.56
N GLY A 174 1.05 6.70 -4.93
CA GLY A 174 2.08 7.73 -5.00
C GLY A 174 3.20 7.52 -6.01
N GLU A 175 3.24 6.41 -6.73
CA GLU A 175 4.38 6.01 -7.57
C GLU A 175 4.66 7.01 -8.70
N LEU A 176 3.66 7.33 -9.52
CA LEU A 176 3.80 8.31 -10.59
C LEU A 176 3.89 9.75 -10.07
N PRO A 177 3.06 10.18 -9.09
CA PRO A 177 3.17 11.50 -8.49
C PRO A 177 4.54 11.81 -7.88
N ILE A 178 5.18 10.87 -7.20
CA ILE A 178 6.48 11.12 -6.59
C ILE A 178 7.59 11.26 -7.64
N LEU A 179 7.51 10.50 -8.73
CA LEU A 179 8.40 10.65 -9.88
C LEU A 179 8.20 12.00 -10.59
N TYR A 180 6.94 12.43 -10.75
CA TYR A 180 6.61 13.74 -11.31
C TYR A 180 7.23 14.87 -10.47
N LEU A 181 7.09 14.80 -9.16
CA LEU A 181 7.70 15.80 -8.27
C LEU A 181 9.23 15.73 -8.32
N ALA A 182 9.82 14.55 -8.33
CA ALA A 182 11.26 14.38 -8.45
C ALA A 182 11.79 14.93 -9.79
N ASP A 183 11.08 14.73 -10.89
CA ASP A 183 11.38 15.34 -12.18
C ASP A 183 11.27 16.86 -12.12
N LYS A 184 10.13 17.37 -11.64
CA LYS A 184 9.87 18.81 -11.52
C LYS A 184 10.96 19.54 -10.74
N PHE A 185 11.33 19.04 -9.57
CA PHE A 185 12.40 19.63 -8.76
C PHE A 185 13.81 19.30 -9.28
N GLY A 186 13.97 18.16 -9.95
CA GLY A 186 15.24 17.70 -10.50
C GLY A 186 15.69 18.50 -11.72
N ARG A 187 14.78 19.11 -12.49
CA ARG A 187 15.09 19.92 -13.67
C ARG A 187 16.10 21.04 -13.38
N ARG A 188 16.03 21.65 -12.20
CA ARG A 188 17.00 22.67 -11.76
C ARG A 188 18.44 22.15 -11.61
N TYR A 189 18.60 20.82 -11.56
CA TYR A 189 19.90 20.14 -11.52
C TYR A 189 20.20 19.40 -12.83
N GLY A 190 19.49 19.73 -13.91
CA GLY A 190 19.66 19.09 -15.22
C GLY A 190 19.17 17.64 -15.30
N ARG A 191 18.31 17.21 -14.35
CA ARG A 191 17.78 15.85 -14.34
C ARG A 191 16.39 15.81 -14.98
N LYS A 192 16.15 14.76 -15.73
CA LYS A 192 14.84 14.44 -16.31
C LYS A 192 14.53 12.97 -16.08
N VAL A 193 13.34 12.67 -15.59
CA VAL A 193 12.86 11.29 -15.43
C VAL A 193 12.33 10.80 -16.77
N THR A 194 12.77 9.59 -17.16
CA THR A 194 12.16 8.83 -18.24
C THR A 194 11.60 7.54 -17.65
N LEU A 195 10.30 7.32 -17.82
CA LEU A 195 9.70 6.07 -17.36
C LEU A 195 10.27 4.90 -18.16
N LYS A 196 10.60 3.81 -17.49
CA LYS A 196 11.08 2.57 -18.13
C LYS A 196 9.95 1.75 -18.76
N VAL A 197 8.71 2.12 -18.46
CA VAL A 197 7.48 1.50 -18.98
C VAL A 197 6.69 2.52 -19.79
N ALA A 198 5.79 2.06 -20.65
CA ALA A 198 5.00 2.91 -21.52
C ALA A 198 4.19 3.95 -20.73
N GLY A 199 4.20 5.19 -21.22
CA GLY A 199 3.45 6.32 -20.70
C GLY A 199 4.30 7.58 -20.57
N ASP A 200 3.65 8.73 -20.75
CA ASP A 200 4.25 10.02 -20.45
C ASP A 200 3.83 10.46 -19.05
N LEU A 201 4.82 10.75 -18.21
CA LEU A 201 4.60 11.08 -16.81
C LEU A 201 3.71 12.31 -16.61
N GLU A 202 3.86 13.32 -17.48
CA GLU A 202 3.05 14.54 -17.39
C GLU A 202 1.58 14.32 -17.78
N SER A 203 1.30 13.36 -18.67
CA SER A 203 -0.08 13.01 -19.08
C SER A 203 -0.79 12.11 -18.07
N LEU A 204 -0.05 11.34 -17.27
CA LEU A 204 -0.58 10.39 -16.29
C LEU A 204 -0.82 11.00 -14.91
N VAL A 205 -0.31 12.21 -14.68
CA VAL A 205 -0.37 12.89 -13.36
C VAL A 205 -1.23 14.13 -13.46
N HIS A 206 -2.17 14.27 -12.54
CA HIS A 206 -3.12 15.39 -12.49
C HIS A 206 -2.80 16.30 -11.31
N VAL A 207 -2.54 17.57 -11.61
CA VAL A 207 -2.19 18.59 -10.61
C VAL A 207 -3.35 19.57 -10.45
N SER A 208 -3.88 19.67 -9.24
CA SER A 208 -4.90 20.65 -8.86
C SER A 208 -4.39 21.48 -7.66
N GLY A 209 -3.88 22.69 -7.93
CA GLY A 209 -3.21 23.51 -6.93
C GLY A 209 -1.99 22.77 -6.34
N LYS A 210 -2.05 22.47 -5.06
CA LYS A 210 -1.01 21.71 -4.34
C LYS A 210 -1.30 20.21 -4.25
N THR A 211 -2.46 19.75 -4.72
CA THR A 211 -2.86 18.34 -4.69
C THR A 211 -2.50 17.66 -6.00
N ILE A 212 -1.88 16.49 -5.89
CA ILE A 212 -1.41 15.69 -7.02
C ILE A 212 -2.04 14.29 -6.92
N THR A 213 -2.63 13.85 -8.02
CA THR A 213 -3.18 12.50 -8.20
C THR A 213 -2.59 11.89 -9.46
N ALA A 214 -2.84 10.62 -9.69
CA ALA A 214 -2.46 9.95 -10.93
C ALA A 214 -3.59 9.06 -11.44
N ASP A 215 -3.51 8.74 -12.73
CA ASP A 215 -4.33 7.69 -13.32
C ASP A 215 -4.01 6.34 -12.68
N PRO A 216 -4.97 5.39 -12.71
CA PRO A 216 -4.70 4.02 -12.32
C PRO A 216 -3.53 3.44 -13.13
N LEU A 217 -2.61 2.76 -12.46
CA LEU A 217 -1.45 2.14 -13.11
C LEU A 217 -1.89 1.11 -14.17
N SER A 218 -1.23 1.14 -15.31
CA SER A 218 -1.35 0.08 -16.31
C SER A 218 -0.77 -1.25 -15.79
N ARG A 219 -1.06 -2.34 -16.49
CA ARG A 219 -0.50 -3.65 -16.14
C ARG A 219 1.03 -3.65 -16.19
N ASP A 220 1.63 -3.05 -17.21
CA ASP A 220 3.08 -2.98 -17.36
C ASP A 220 3.72 -2.14 -16.25
N GLN A 221 3.04 -1.05 -15.83
CA GLN A 221 3.49 -0.23 -14.70
C GLN A 221 3.38 -0.99 -13.38
N MET A 222 2.30 -1.75 -13.18
CA MET A 222 2.17 -2.64 -12.02
C MET A 222 3.28 -3.69 -12.02
N ASP A 223 3.52 -4.37 -13.13
CA ASP A 223 4.56 -5.39 -13.23
C ASP A 223 5.95 -4.81 -12.97
N TRP A 224 6.27 -3.65 -13.54
CA TRP A 224 7.51 -2.92 -13.28
C TRP A 224 7.71 -2.64 -11.78
N ILE A 225 6.69 -2.11 -11.08
CA ILE A 225 6.78 -1.80 -9.65
C ILE A 225 7.10 -3.04 -8.82
N TYR A 226 6.43 -4.17 -9.12
CA TYR A 226 6.62 -5.41 -8.37
C TYR A 226 7.88 -6.20 -8.76
N ASP A 227 8.51 -5.87 -9.90
CA ASP A 227 9.79 -6.42 -10.33
C ASP A 227 11.01 -5.64 -9.81
N LEU A 228 10.82 -4.49 -9.15
CA LEU A 228 11.90 -3.73 -8.52
C LEU A 228 12.66 -4.58 -7.48
N PRO A 229 13.96 -4.25 -7.23
CA PRO A 229 14.85 -5.13 -6.47
C PRO A 229 14.64 -5.04 -4.95
N TYR A 230 13.43 -5.35 -4.49
CA TYR A 230 13.15 -5.45 -3.06
C TYR A 230 13.95 -6.57 -2.41
N THR A 231 14.54 -6.30 -1.26
CA THR A 231 15.20 -7.34 -0.45
C THR A 231 14.20 -8.29 0.20
N LYS A 232 12.94 -7.88 0.34
CA LYS A 232 11.86 -8.54 1.08
C LYS A 232 12.19 -8.82 2.54
N LEU A 233 13.06 -8.02 3.12
CA LEU A 233 13.53 -8.14 4.51
C LEU A 233 13.35 -6.83 5.28
N PRO A 234 13.19 -6.90 6.61
CA PRO A 234 13.37 -5.74 7.46
C PRO A 234 14.78 -5.16 7.32
N HIS A 235 14.91 -3.84 7.46
CA HIS A 235 16.21 -3.20 7.43
C HIS A 235 17.14 -3.77 8.53
N PRO A 236 18.46 -3.95 8.27
CA PRO A 236 19.40 -4.56 9.23
C PRO A 236 19.47 -3.88 10.60
N ARG A 237 19.07 -2.60 10.70
CA ARG A 237 18.93 -1.88 11.99
C ARG A 237 17.99 -2.58 12.98
N TYR A 238 17.11 -3.46 12.51
CA TYR A 238 16.17 -4.22 13.34
C TYR A 238 16.64 -5.65 13.65
N LYS A 239 17.92 -5.96 13.38
CA LYS A 239 18.47 -7.30 13.64
C LYS A 239 18.15 -7.77 15.07
N GLY A 240 17.55 -8.94 15.18
CA GLY A 240 17.14 -9.53 16.46
C GLY A 240 15.82 -8.96 17.03
N ARG A 241 15.14 -8.06 16.34
CA ARG A 241 13.84 -7.52 16.74
C ARG A 241 12.78 -7.91 15.75
N ARG A 242 11.70 -8.48 16.24
CA ARG A 242 10.55 -8.90 15.43
C ARG A 242 9.70 -7.70 15.02
N ILE A 243 9.21 -7.68 13.77
CA ILE A 243 8.19 -6.73 13.29
C ILE A 243 6.96 -7.55 12.93
N PRO A 244 5.86 -7.50 13.71
CA PRO A 244 4.70 -8.38 13.49
C PRO A 244 4.08 -8.24 12.10
N ALA A 245 4.00 -7.02 11.56
CA ALA A 245 3.49 -6.78 10.22
C ALA A 245 4.32 -7.50 9.14
N TYR A 246 5.65 -7.55 9.29
CA TYR A 246 6.51 -8.29 8.37
C TYR A 246 6.22 -9.79 8.41
N ASP A 247 6.06 -10.38 9.60
CA ASP A 247 5.76 -11.80 9.73
C ASP A 247 4.46 -12.20 9.03
N MET A 248 3.48 -11.30 8.99
CA MET A 248 2.20 -11.55 8.30
C MET A 248 2.35 -11.54 6.78
N ILE A 249 3.25 -10.70 6.22
CA ILE A 249 3.30 -10.45 4.78
C ILE A 249 4.51 -11.03 4.07
N LYS A 250 5.54 -11.53 4.79
CA LYS A 250 6.81 -11.96 4.20
C LYS A 250 6.68 -13.00 3.09
N PHE A 251 5.63 -13.81 3.12
CA PHE A 251 5.29 -14.80 2.10
C PHE A 251 3.94 -14.51 1.43
N SER A 252 3.50 -13.26 1.42
CA SER A 252 2.34 -12.81 0.68
C SER A 252 2.74 -12.25 -0.68
N ILE A 253 1.85 -12.36 -1.65
CA ILE A 253 2.02 -11.86 -3.01
C ILE A 253 0.80 -11.04 -3.39
N THR A 254 1.02 -9.76 -3.67
CA THR A 254 -0.02 -8.87 -4.16
C THR A 254 -0.26 -9.09 -5.64
N THR A 255 -1.48 -9.43 -6.02
CA THR A 255 -1.87 -9.66 -7.42
C THR A 255 -2.50 -8.44 -8.07
N HIS A 256 -3.15 -7.59 -7.28
CA HIS A 256 -3.84 -6.40 -7.77
C HIS A 256 -3.98 -5.34 -6.68
N ARG A 257 -4.39 -4.15 -7.07
CA ARG A 257 -4.77 -3.02 -6.21
C ARG A 257 -6.10 -2.43 -6.65
N GLY A 258 -6.69 -1.58 -5.81
CA GLY A 258 -8.00 -0.98 -6.05
C GLY A 258 -9.14 -1.84 -5.50
N CYS A 259 -10.32 -1.23 -5.34
CA CYS A 259 -11.51 -1.92 -4.86
C CYS A 259 -12.78 -1.22 -5.34
N PHE A 260 -13.61 -1.91 -6.09
CA PHE A 260 -14.91 -1.40 -6.54
C PHE A 260 -16.05 -1.62 -5.52
N GLY A 261 -15.72 -2.09 -4.30
CA GLY A 261 -16.70 -2.37 -3.25
C GLY A 261 -17.35 -1.13 -2.67
N GLY A 262 -16.60 -0.06 -2.45
CA GLY A 262 -17.08 1.21 -1.92
C GLY A 262 -17.72 1.11 -0.53
N CYS A 263 -17.22 0.22 0.34
CA CYS A 263 -17.74 0.03 1.69
C CYS A 263 -17.45 1.24 2.57
N ASN A 264 -18.45 1.75 3.27
CA ASN A 264 -18.35 2.99 4.07
C ASN A 264 -17.32 2.94 5.22
N PHE A 265 -16.99 1.75 5.70
CA PHE A 265 -16.02 1.54 6.77
C PHE A 265 -14.58 1.35 6.25
N CYS A 266 -14.38 1.23 4.94
CA CYS A 266 -13.13 0.81 4.34
C CYS A 266 -12.44 1.97 3.60
N ALA A 267 -11.19 2.23 3.95
CA ALA A 267 -10.38 3.29 3.34
C ALA A 267 -9.78 2.90 1.98
N ILE A 268 -9.83 1.63 1.57
CA ILE A 268 -9.11 1.13 0.39
C ILE A 268 -9.61 1.81 -0.88
N THR A 269 -10.92 1.86 -1.10
CA THR A 269 -11.48 2.53 -2.29
C THR A 269 -11.12 4.02 -2.32
N ALA A 270 -11.09 4.69 -1.16
CA ALA A 270 -10.76 6.10 -1.06
C ALA A 270 -9.27 6.40 -1.31
N HIS A 271 -8.39 5.42 -1.04
CA HIS A 271 -6.95 5.57 -1.20
C HIS A 271 -6.44 4.93 -2.51
N GLN A 272 -6.78 3.67 -2.80
CA GLN A 272 -6.30 2.97 -4.00
C GLN A 272 -7.18 3.19 -5.23
N GLY A 273 -8.35 3.80 -5.06
CA GLY A 273 -9.31 4.01 -6.13
C GLY A 273 -10.23 2.81 -6.39
N LYS A 274 -11.18 3.02 -7.29
CA LYS A 274 -12.23 2.06 -7.65
C LYS A 274 -11.83 1.13 -8.81
N VAL A 275 -10.83 1.52 -9.60
CA VAL A 275 -10.33 0.74 -10.73
C VAL A 275 -9.37 -0.34 -10.23
N ILE A 276 -9.59 -1.56 -10.66
CA ILE A 276 -8.70 -2.67 -10.34
C ILE A 276 -7.48 -2.62 -11.25
N GLN A 277 -6.31 -2.55 -10.66
CA GLN A 277 -5.01 -2.53 -11.31
C GLN A 277 -4.35 -3.89 -11.07
N SER A 278 -4.44 -4.80 -12.05
CA SER A 278 -3.94 -6.16 -11.91
C SER A 278 -2.56 -6.32 -12.54
N ARG A 279 -1.71 -7.06 -11.89
CA ARG A 279 -0.43 -7.55 -12.44
C ARG A 279 -0.69 -8.60 -13.51
N SER A 280 0.27 -8.79 -14.41
CA SER A 280 0.27 -9.95 -15.30
C SER A 280 0.49 -11.24 -14.51
N GLU A 281 0.04 -12.34 -15.08
CA GLU A 281 0.27 -13.66 -14.53
C GLU A 281 1.78 -13.97 -14.47
N GLU A 282 2.52 -13.61 -15.50
CA GLU A 282 3.96 -13.80 -15.62
C GLU A 282 4.71 -13.08 -14.49
N SER A 283 4.31 -11.84 -14.16
CA SER A 283 4.90 -11.08 -13.05
C SER A 283 4.68 -11.78 -11.71
N VAL A 284 3.46 -12.26 -11.47
CA VAL A 284 3.13 -13.00 -10.24
C VAL A 284 3.93 -14.31 -10.15
N LEU A 285 3.97 -15.10 -11.23
CA LEU A 285 4.71 -16.36 -11.24
C LEU A 285 6.22 -16.17 -11.08
N ARG A 286 6.81 -15.09 -11.63
CA ARG A 286 8.22 -14.74 -11.38
C ARG A 286 8.47 -14.45 -9.90
N GLU A 287 7.57 -13.71 -9.26
CA GLU A 287 7.70 -13.41 -7.83
C GLU A 287 7.57 -14.66 -6.96
N VAL A 288 6.63 -15.56 -7.29
CA VAL A 288 6.49 -16.86 -6.59
C VAL A 288 7.78 -17.67 -6.71
N LYS A 289 8.37 -17.77 -7.89
CA LYS A 289 9.65 -18.50 -8.09
C LYS A 289 10.77 -17.92 -7.22
N ARG A 290 10.92 -16.58 -7.19
CA ARG A 290 11.91 -15.93 -6.29
C ARG A 290 11.61 -16.22 -4.82
N LEU A 291 10.32 -16.30 -4.44
CA LEU A 291 9.92 -16.59 -3.07
C LEU A 291 10.30 -18.02 -2.65
N THR A 292 10.25 -19.00 -3.56
CA THR A 292 10.66 -20.39 -3.25
C THR A 292 12.15 -20.51 -2.94
N GLU A 293 12.97 -19.55 -3.35
CA GLU A 293 14.42 -19.49 -3.08
C GLU A 293 14.72 -18.87 -1.69
N HIS A 294 13.71 -18.32 -1.00
CA HIS A 294 13.92 -17.70 0.31
C HIS A 294 14.21 -18.78 1.38
N PRO A 295 15.29 -18.64 2.18
CA PRO A 295 15.74 -19.69 3.09
C PRO A 295 14.71 -20.07 4.18
N GLU A 296 13.82 -19.15 4.56
CA GLU A 296 12.75 -19.42 5.52
C GLU A 296 11.45 -19.94 4.87
N PHE A 297 11.40 -20.03 3.53
CA PHE A 297 10.18 -20.47 2.86
C PHE A 297 9.98 -21.99 3.02
N LYS A 298 8.85 -22.39 3.58
CA LYS A 298 8.52 -23.80 3.85
C LYS A 298 7.43 -24.35 2.91
N GLY A 299 7.19 -23.64 1.81
CA GLY A 299 6.20 -24.05 0.81
C GLY A 299 4.80 -23.47 1.01
N VAL A 300 4.62 -22.52 1.94
CA VAL A 300 3.31 -21.89 2.20
C VAL A 300 3.34 -20.44 1.77
N ILE A 301 2.54 -20.10 0.76
CA ILE A 301 2.22 -18.72 0.43
C ILE A 301 1.07 -18.29 1.34
N THR A 302 1.32 -17.30 2.19
CA THR A 302 0.37 -16.89 3.24
C THR A 302 -0.78 -16.07 2.69
N ASP A 303 -0.61 -15.46 1.53
CA ASP A 303 -1.64 -14.73 0.80
C ASP A 303 -1.24 -14.57 -0.68
N LEU A 304 -2.18 -14.87 -1.57
CA LEU A 304 -2.07 -14.57 -3.00
C LEU A 304 -3.32 -13.75 -3.40
N GLY A 305 -3.22 -12.44 -3.31
CA GLY A 305 -4.39 -11.58 -3.47
C GLY A 305 -4.07 -10.09 -3.35
N ALA A 306 -4.95 -9.37 -2.68
CA ALA A 306 -4.79 -7.94 -2.36
C ALA A 306 -5.40 -7.67 -0.98
N PRO A 307 -5.18 -6.48 -0.39
CA PRO A 307 -5.81 -6.08 0.86
C PRO A 307 -7.33 -5.85 0.70
N THR A 308 -7.92 -6.33 -0.38
CA THR A 308 -9.33 -6.24 -0.76
C THR A 308 -9.92 -7.63 -0.93
N ALA A 309 -11.21 -7.70 -1.32
CA ALA A 309 -11.75 -8.93 -1.89
C ALA A 309 -10.95 -9.36 -3.13
N ASN A 310 -10.98 -10.64 -3.46
CA ASN A 310 -10.30 -11.18 -4.63
C ASN A 310 -10.92 -10.65 -5.93
N MET A 311 -10.38 -9.54 -6.43
CA MET A 311 -10.85 -8.83 -7.62
C MET A 311 -9.84 -8.89 -8.77
N TYR A 312 -8.93 -9.87 -8.76
CA TYR A 312 -7.91 -10.03 -9.78
C TYR A 312 -8.53 -10.14 -11.18
N MET A 313 -8.05 -9.30 -12.12
CA MET A 313 -8.52 -9.20 -13.51
C MET A 313 -10.02 -8.84 -13.64
N MET A 314 -10.64 -8.32 -12.58
CA MET A 314 -12.03 -7.82 -12.63
C MET A 314 -12.07 -6.33 -12.97
N GLY A 315 -13.24 -5.86 -13.43
CA GLY A 315 -13.44 -4.45 -13.75
C GLY A 315 -14.66 -4.22 -14.63
N GLY A 316 -14.78 -3.01 -15.18
CA GLY A 316 -15.85 -2.69 -16.12
C GLY A 316 -15.58 -3.30 -17.50
N LYS A 317 -16.61 -3.91 -18.10
CA LYS A 317 -16.56 -4.44 -19.48
C LYS A 317 -16.38 -3.32 -20.51
N ASN A 318 -17.00 -2.18 -20.27
CA ASN A 318 -16.83 -0.95 -21.05
C ASN A 318 -16.18 0.11 -20.15
N THR A 319 -14.93 0.45 -20.43
CA THR A 319 -14.11 1.40 -19.67
C THR A 319 -14.57 2.84 -19.84
N GLU A 320 -15.14 3.23 -21.00
CA GLU A 320 -15.65 4.58 -21.23
C GLU A 320 -16.86 4.88 -20.34
N LEU A 321 -17.75 3.88 -20.14
CA LEU A 321 -18.85 3.99 -19.18
C LEU A 321 -18.33 4.13 -17.75
N CYS A 322 -17.26 3.41 -17.42
CA CYS A 322 -16.64 3.49 -16.10
C CYS A 322 -15.99 4.86 -15.84
N ALA A 323 -15.33 5.45 -16.83
CA ALA A 323 -14.71 6.77 -16.72
C ALA A 323 -15.72 7.88 -16.39
N LYS A 324 -16.96 7.78 -16.91
CA LYS A 324 -18.05 8.72 -16.65
C LYS A 324 -18.89 8.36 -15.41
N CYS A 325 -18.63 7.23 -14.78
CA CYS A 325 -19.47 6.68 -13.72
C CYS A 325 -19.25 7.40 -12.38
N ARG A 326 -20.33 7.93 -11.79
CA ARG A 326 -20.33 8.62 -10.48
C ARG A 326 -20.73 7.72 -9.31
N ARG A 327 -21.02 6.43 -9.53
CA ARG A 327 -21.36 5.50 -8.44
C ARG A 327 -20.17 5.32 -7.52
N THR A 328 -20.40 5.35 -6.22
CA THR A 328 -19.39 5.08 -5.19
C THR A 328 -19.06 3.59 -5.11
N SER A 329 -20.02 2.71 -5.45
CA SER A 329 -19.86 1.26 -5.43
C SER A 329 -20.37 0.63 -6.73
N CYS A 330 -19.66 -0.38 -7.24
CA CYS A 330 -20.15 -1.21 -8.35
C CYS A 330 -21.07 -2.36 -7.87
N LEU A 331 -21.26 -2.51 -6.57
CA LEU A 331 -21.95 -3.62 -5.95
C LEU A 331 -23.22 -3.19 -5.22
N PHE A 332 -23.28 -1.95 -4.73
CA PHE A 332 -24.41 -1.40 -4.00
C PHE A 332 -25.06 -0.22 -4.73
N PRO A 333 -26.39 -0.07 -4.71
CA PRO A 333 -27.44 -0.94 -4.12
C PRO A 333 -27.69 -2.22 -4.94
N SER A 334 -27.16 -2.30 -6.14
CA SER A 334 -27.21 -3.48 -7.01
C SER A 334 -25.92 -3.66 -7.77
N VAL A 335 -25.56 -4.91 -8.12
CA VAL A 335 -24.40 -5.21 -8.94
C VAL A 335 -24.52 -4.50 -10.29
N CYS A 336 -23.46 -3.79 -10.67
CA CYS A 336 -23.43 -3.06 -11.93
C CYS A 336 -23.43 -4.03 -13.12
N GLY A 337 -24.36 -3.86 -14.07
CA GLY A 337 -24.44 -4.70 -15.27
C GLY A 337 -23.20 -4.62 -16.17
N ASN A 338 -22.42 -3.52 -16.08
CA ASN A 338 -21.15 -3.37 -16.77
C ASN A 338 -19.96 -4.04 -16.04
N LEU A 339 -20.17 -4.60 -14.84
CA LEU A 339 -19.08 -5.24 -14.08
C LEU A 339 -18.78 -6.64 -14.64
N ASN A 340 -17.50 -6.86 -14.97
CA ASN A 340 -16.95 -8.21 -15.10
C ASN A 340 -16.48 -8.68 -13.73
N HIS A 341 -17.07 -9.77 -13.25
CA HIS A 341 -16.75 -10.38 -11.95
C HIS A 341 -16.37 -11.86 -12.10
N ASP A 342 -15.81 -12.23 -13.26
CA ASP A 342 -15.35 -13.58 -13.53
C ASP A 342 -14.09 -13.90 -12.70
N HIS A 343 -14.16 -14.97 -11.91
CA HIS A 343 -13.06 -15.46 -11.09
C HIS A 343 -12.12 -16.41 -11.83
N THR A 344 -12.44 -16.81 -13.06
CA THR A 344 -11.64 -17.79 -13.83
C THR A 344 -10.15 -17.41 -13.90
N PRO A 345 -9.75 -16.14 -14.17
CA PRO A 345 -8.34 -15.77 -14.20
C PRO A 345 -7.62 -16.01 -12.86
N LEU A 346 -8.31 -15.76 -11.75
CA LEU A 346 -7.74 -15.99 -10.42
C LEU A 346 -7.56 -17.49 -10.14
N LEU A 347 -8.55 -18.31 -10.49
CA LEU A 347 -8.47 -19.76 -10.31
C LEU A 347 -7.33 -20.37 -11.10
N GLN A 348 -7.19 -19.98 -12.37
CA GLN A 348 -6.08 -20.41 -13.23
C GLN A 348 -4.73 -19.99 -12.66
N LEU A 349 -4.63 -18.77 -12.10
CA LEU A 349 -3.42 -18.30 -11.43
C LEU A 349 -3.07 -19.17 -10.22
N TYR A 350 -4.07 -19.55 -9.39
CA TYR A 350 -3.87 -20.44 -8.24
C TYR A 350 -3.34 -21.81 -8.67
N GLU A 351 -3.93 -22.42 -9.70
CA GLU A 351 -3.49 -23.71 -10.23
C GLU A 351 -2.02 -23.65 -10.71
N LYS A 352 -1.65 -22.60 -11.45
CA LYS A 352 -0.28 -22.41 -11.93
C LYS A 352 0.71 -22.17 -10.79
N VAL A 353 0.33 -21.39 -9.78
CA VAL A 353 1.16 -21.15 -8.59
C VAL A 353 1.38 -22.45 -7.81
N LEU A 354 0.34 -23.26 -7.63
CA LEU A 354 0.45 -24.56 -6.96
C LEU A 354 1.31 -25.57 -7.74
N SER A 355 1.44 -25.41 -9.07
CA SER A 355 2.30 -26.27 -9.89
C SER A 355 3.79 -25.92 -9.81
N ILE A 356 4.17 -24.78 -9.19
CA ILE A 356 5.56 -24.37 -9.04
C ILE A 356 6.27 -25.28 -8.03
N PRO A 357 7.42 -25.90 -8.37
CA PRO A 357 8.19 -26.69 -7.44
C PRO A 357 8.54 -25.92 -6.16
N GLY A 358 8.30 -26.52 -4.99
CA GLY A 358 8.53 -25.89 -3.69
C GLY A 358 7.29 -25.23 -3.09
N VAL A 359 6.23 -24.96 -3.86
CA VAL A 359 4.93 -24.49 -3.34
C VAL A 359 4.08 -25.69 -2.94
N LYS A 360 3.64 -25.73 -1.68
CA LYS A 360 2.79 -26.80 -1.13
C LYS A 360 1.36 -26.33 -0.88
N HIS A 361 1.22 -25.07 -0.44
CA HIS A 361 -0.05 -24.48 -0.09
C HIS A 361 -0.07 -22.99 -0.47
N VAL A 362 -1.22 -22.54 -0.95
CA VAL A 362 -1.53 -21.13 -1.13
C VAL A 362 -2.73 -20.82 -0.24
N ALA A 363 -2.53 -19.99 0.78
CA ALA A 363 -3.65 -19.54 1.58
C ALA A 363 -4.42 -18.47 0.82
N LEU A 364 -5.72 -18.65 0.76
CA LEU A 364 -6.62 -17.58 0.35
C LEU A 364 -6.71 -16.61 1.52
N ASN A 365 -6.33 -15.37 1.33
CA ASN A 365 -6.65 -14.32 2.29
C ASN A 365 -8.13 -14.00 2.22
N THR A 366 -8.91 -14.93 2.72
CA THR A 366 -10.31 -14.73 3.04
C THR A 366 -10.41 -14.49 4.53
N SER A 367 -9.71 -13.52 5.05
CA SER A 367 -10.02 -13.06 6.41
C SER A 367 -11.47 -12.58 6.52
N ARG A 368 -12.14 -12.40 5.38
CA ARG A 368 -13.59 -12.51 5.18
C ARG A 368 -13.78 -13.03 3.76
N PRO A 369 -14.54 -14.14 3.51
CA PRO A 369 -15.18 -14.30 2.23
C PRO A 369 -16.03 -13.04 2.10
N ASP A 370 -15.52 -12.08 1.37
CA ASP A 370 -16.16 -10.79 1.33
C ASP A 370 -17.55 -11.06 0.80
N ARG A 371 -18.57 -10.71 1.57
CA ARG A 371 -19.96 -10.77 1.11
C ARG A 371 -20.10 -10.13 -0.27
N VAL A 372 -19.19 -9.21 -0.58
CA VAL A 372 -19.03 -8.50 -1.82
C VAL A 372 -18.56 -9.42 -2.97
N ALA A 373 -17.49 -10.18 -2.81
CA ALA A 373 -17.02 -11.13 -3.82
C ALA A 373 -17.97 -12.34 -3.91
N VAL A 374 -18.47 -12.80 -2.76
CA VAL A 374 -19.50 -13.85 -2.69
C VAL A 374 -20.79 -13.36 -3.37
N ASN A 375 -21.28 -12.15 -3.11
CA ASN A 375 -22.46 -11.62 -3.78
C ASN A 375 -22.23 -11.38 -5.30
N ALA A 376 -21.03 -11.00 -5.71
CA ALA A 376 -20.67 -10.90 -7.12
C ALA A 376 -20.63 -12.29 -7.79
N ALA A 377 -20.08 -13.30 -7.11
CA ALA A 377 -20.09 -14.69 -7.57
C ALA A 377 -21.49 -15.31 -7.55
N TYR A 378 -22.32 -15.01 -6.55
CA TYR A 378 -23.72 -15.43 -6.47
C TYR A 378 -24.56 -14.85 -7.62
N GLY A 379 -24.30 -13.63 -8.06
CA GLY A 379 -24.96 -13.05 -9.21
C GLY A 379 -24.72 -13.81 -10.53
N SER A 380 -23.74 -14.73 -10.56
CA SER A 380 -23.44 -15.61 -11.70
C SER A 380 -24.11 -16.99 -11.65
N HIS A 381 -25.10 -17.21 -10.81
CA HIS A 381 -25.85 -18.47 -10.64
C HIS A 381 -25.07 -19.69 -10.13
N ARG A 382 -23.88 -19.52 -9.54
CA ARG A 382 -23.13 -20.60 -8.91
C ARG A 382 -23.49 -20.73 -7.43
N SER A 383 -23.70 -21.96 -6.95
CA SER A 383 -23.91 -22.19 -5.52
C SER A 383 -22.63 -21.92 -4.72
N PRO A 384 -22.72 -21.59 -3.42
CA PRO A 384 -21.52 -21.44 -2.57
C PRO A 384 -20.63 -22.67 -2.60
N GLU A 385 -21.23 -23.85 -2.63
CA GLU A 385 -20.51 -25.12 -2.68
C GLU A 385 -19.70 -25.25 -3.96
N GLN A 386 -20.23 -24.81 -5.10
CA GLN A 386 -19.53 -24.81 -6.38
C GLN A 386 -18.40 -23.80 -6.39
N PHE A 387 -18.60 -22.58 -5.86
CA PHE A 387 -17.56 -21.58 -5.71
C PHE A 387 -16.36 -22.10 -4.89
N TRP A 388 -16.65 -22.77 -3.75
CA TRP A 388 -15.59 -23.35 -2.93
C TRP A 388 -14.88 -24.52 -3.60
N LYS A 389 -15.61 -25.37 -4.37
CA LYS A 389 -15.01 -26.42 -5.19
C LYS A 389 -14.11 -25.86 -6.27
N ASP A 390 -14.55 -24.82 -6.97
CA ASP A 390 -13.78 -24.16 -8.02
C ASP A 390 -12.48 -23.51 -7.48
N LEU A 391 -12.48 -23.13 -6.19
CA LEU A 391 -11.30 -22.67 -5.45
C LEU A 391 -10.41 -23.83 -4.92
N GLY A 392 -10.70 -25.10 -5.27
CA GLY A 392 -9.95 -26.25 -4.77
C GLY A 392 -10.12 -26.52 -3.27
N LEU A 393 -11.08 -25.87 -2.59
CA LEU A 393 -11.31 -26.03 -1.18
C LEU A 393 -12.27 -27.18 -0.92
N GLN A 394 -11.90 -28.09 -0.02
CA GLN A 394 -12.78 -29.18 0.42
C GLN A 394 -14.03 -28.59 1.10
N PRO A 395 -15.24 -29.13 0.81
CA PRO A 395 -16.48 -28.66 1.42
C PRO A 395 -16.45 -28.61 2.97
N LYS A 396 -15.70 -29.51 3.62
CA LYS A 396 -15.49 -29.50 5.08
C LYS A 396 -14.70 -28.30 5.59
N ALA A 397 -13.73 -27.80 4.83
CA ALA A 397 -12.98 -26.59 5.17
C ALA A 397 -13.85 -25.34 4.96
N ALA A 398 -14.67 -25.34 3.91
CA ALA A 398 -15.64 -24.28 3.64
C ALA A 398 -16.73 -24.19 4.74
N VAL A 399 -17.24 -25.32 5.21
CA VAL A 399 -18.20 -25.38 6.32
C VAL A 399 -17.59 -24.90 7.63
N LYS A 400 -16.35 -25.30 7.97
CA LYS A 400 -15.63 -24.78 9.14
C LYS A 400 -15.36 -23.27 9.04
N ALA A 401 -15.00 -22.77 7.86
CA ALA A 401 -14.84 -21.34 7.63
C ALA A 401 -16.17 -20.59 7.82
N ARG A 402 -17.27 -21.13 7.28
CA ARG A 402 -18.63 -20.58 7.46
C ARG A 402 -19.04 -20.52 8.92
N GLN A 403 -18.89 -21.62 9.67
CA GLN A 403 -19.22 -21.68 11.11
C GLN A 403 -18.37 -20.73 11.95
N LYS A 404 -17.08 -20.63 11.63
CA LYS A 404 -16.15 -19.74 12.35
C LYS A 404 -16.40 -18.25 12.09
N TYR A 405 -16.85 -17.87 10.89
CA TYR A 405 -16.94 -16.47 10.47
C TYR A 405 -18.36 -15.93 10.33
N CYS A 406 -19.37 -16.76 10.15
CA CYS A 406 -20.77 -16.32 9.99
C CYS A 406 -21.61 -16.49 11.26
N GLY A 407 -21.10 -17.14 12.32
CA GLY A 407 -21.89 -17.50 13.47
C GLY A 407 -22.99 -18.53 13.12
N GLU A 408 -23.38 -19.39 14.03
CA GLU A 408 -24.58 -20.23 13.85
C GLU A 408 -25.79 -19.30 13.80
N GLU A 409 -26.47 -19.20 12.66
CA GLU A 409 -27.85 -18.72 12.65
C GLU A 409 -28.66 -19.70 13.50
N LYS A 410 -28.97 -19.28 14.71
CA LYS A 410 -29.97 -20.01 15.50
C LYS A 410 -31.29 -19.96 14.74
N PRO A 411 -31.94 -21.10 14.48
CA PRO A 411 -33.28 -21.08 13.87
C PRO A 411 -34.18 -20.26 14.79
N GLN A 412 -34.78 -19.24 14.22
CA GLN A 412 -35.86 -18.52 14.89
C GLN A 412 -36.99 -19.52 15.16
N ARG A 413 -37.28 -19.72 16.46
CA ARG A 413 -38.48 -20.41 16.90
C ARG A 413 -39.68 -19.46 16.86
#